data_560c94adffe33977774cf3635febd56e
#
_entry.id   560c94adffe33977774cf3635febd56e
#
_cell.length_a   1.000
_cell.length_b   1.000
_cell.length_c   1.000
_cell.angle_alpha   90.00
_cell.angle_beta   90.00
_cell.angle_gamma   90.00
#
_symmetry.space_group_name_H-M   'P 1'
#
loop_
_entity.id
_entity.type
_entity.pdbx_description
1 polymer ?
#
loop_
_entity_poly.entity_id
_entity_poly.type
_entity_poly.pdbx_seq_one_letter_code
_entity_poly.pdbx_strand_id
1 'polypeptide(L)'
;MVMVTAKLSKQKLLLIAALLVAVVVVLCLCLHSSGNSSETPDTAQEPVAVDVKTNEGRVAFLASFGWEVAEEPVQTQEVRVPTEPNEVFQRYNELQISQGYDLTQYSGKTLRRYVYTVTNYPASDGGPYYATVLVYKNEVAGGDVCSAAQNGVMHSFNMPS
;
A
#
# COMPACT_ATOMS: atom_id res chain seq x y z
N MET A 1 54.84 24.63 10.96
CA MET A 1 54.25 24.08 9.73
C MET A 1 55.15 22.94 9.24
N VAL A 2 54.80 21.70 9.63
CA VAL A 2 55.62 20.52 9.31
C VAL A 2 54.95 19.78 8.16
N MET A 3 55.58 19.86 6.99
CA MET A 3 55.17 19.04 5.84
C MET A 3 55.78 17.64 5.99
N VAL A 4 54.90 16.65 6.27
CA VAL A 4 55.29 15.24 6.23
C VAL A 4 55.02 14.72 4.80
N THR A 5 56.05 14.70 3.97
CA THR A 5 56.03 14.05 2.66
C THR A 5 56.30 12.55 2.86
N ALA A 6 55.26 11.75 2.96
CA ALA A 6 55.41 10.29 2.96
C ALA A 6 55.73 9.80 1.55
N LYS A 7 57.00 9.37 1.32
CA LYS A 7 57.40 8.66 0.09
C LYS A 7 56.74 7.28 0.05
N LEU A 8 55.63 7.14 -0.67
CA LEU A 8 55.06 5.83 -0.94
C LEU A 8 55.98 5.05 -1.90
N SER A 9 56.40 3.85 -1.49
CA SER A 9 57.18 2.96 -2.33
C SER A 9 56.33 2.52 -3.52
N LYS A 10 56.94 2.36 -4.70
CA LYS A 10 56.23 1.91 -5.94
C LYS A 10 55.41 0.63 -5.76
N GLN A 11 55.84 -0.25 -4.87
CA GLN A 11 55.11 -1.49 -4.51
C GLN A 11 53.81 -1.22 -3.77
N LYS A 12 53.76 -0.23 -2.86
CA LYS A 12 52.51 0.14 -2.15
C LYS A 12 51.52 0.84 -3.07
N LEU A 13 52.02 1.64 -4.03
CA LEU A 13 51.18 2.28 -5.03
C LEU A 13 50.53 1.25 -5.97
N LEU A 14 51.27 0.22 -6.35
CA LEU A 14 50.76 -0.89 -7.17
C LEU A 14 49.69 -1.71 -6.42
N LEU A 15 49.89 -1.95 -5.13
CA LEU A 15 48.89 -2.66 -4.32
C LEU A 15 47.58 -1.85 -4.16
N ILE A 16 47.69 -0.53 -3.97
CA ILE A 16 46.51 0.33 -3.87
C ILE A 16 45.76 0.38 -5.23
N ALA A 17 46.49 0.44 -6.34
CA ALA A 17 45.89 0.43 -7.67
C ALA A 17 45.20 -0.91 -7.95
N ALA A 18 45.81 -2.03 -7.58
CA ALA A 18 45.20 -3.37 -7.73
C ALA A 18 43.95 -3.52 -6.86
N LEU A 19 43.92 -2.98 -5.64
CA LEU A 19 42.77 -2.99 -4.76
C LEU A 19 41.60 -2.18 -5.32
N LEU A 20 41.89 -0.99 -5.89
CA LEU A 20 40.89 -0.14 -6.54
C LEU A 20 40.25 -0.83 -7.76
N VAL A 21 41.06 -1.48 -8.60
CA VAL A 21 40.56 -2.23 -9.76
C VAL A 21 39.68 -3.40 -9.32
N ALA A 22 40.06 -4.14 -8.26
CA ALA A 22 39.24 -5.21 -7.72
C ALA A 22 37.87 -4.72 -7.19
N VAL A 23 37.84 -3.57 -6.51
CA VAL A 23 36.58 -2.97 -6.03
C VAL A 23 35.69 -2.53 -7.19
N VAL A 24 36.25 -1.95 -8.24
CA VAL A 24 35.48 -1.54 -9.44
C VAL A 24 34.93 -2.76 -10.18
N VAL A 25 35.69 -3.85 -10.30
CA VAL A 25 35.22 -5.08 -10.94
C VAL A 25 34.08 -5.72 -10.13
N VAL A 26 34.18 -5.77 -8.80
CA VAL A 26 33.09 -6.28 -7.94
C VAL A 26 31.85 -5.39 -8.08
N LEU A 27 32.00 -4.07 -8.11
CA LEU A 27 30.88 -3.15 -8.30
C LEU A 27 30.23 -3.32 -9.70
N CYS A 28 31.04 -3.50 -10.75
CA CYS A 28 30.53 -3.79 -12.10
C CYS A 28 29.79 -5.13 -12.20
N LEU A 29 30.27 -6.17 -11.50
CA LEU A 29 29.61 -7.48 -11.48
C LEU A 29 28.26 -7.41 -10.73
N CYS A 30 28.15 -6.60 -9.67
CA CYS A 30 26.88 -6.37 -8.98
C CYS A 30 25.86 -5.57 -9.84
N LEU A 31 26.33 -4.70 -10.73
CA LEU A 31 25.47 -3.90 -11.62
C LEU A 31 25.07 -4.64 -12.92
N HIS A 32 25.76 -5.73 -13.29
CA HIS A 32 25.48 -6.51 -14.51
C HIS A 32 24.65 -7.77 -14.26
N SER A 33 24.26 -8.06 -13.03
CA SER A 33 23.33 -9.15 -12.71
C SER A 33 21.87 -8.69 -12.69
N SER A 34 21.45 -8.00 -13.77
CA SER A 34 20.03 -7.74 -14.01
C SER A 34 19.69 -8.34 -15.37
N GLY A 35 19.40 -9.62 -15.39
CA GLY A 35 19.01 -10.33 -16.60
C GLY A 35 18.62 -11.78 -16.32
N ASN A 36 17.32 -11.99 -16.14
CA ASN A 36 16.61 -13.24 -16.44
C ASN A 36 16.95 -14.49 -15.61
N SER A 37 16.05 -14.86 -14.70
CA SER A 37 15.53 -16.25 -14.60
C SER A 37 14.38 -16.34 -13.60
N SER A 38 13.29 -16.82 -14.10
CA SER A 38 12.14 -17.52 -13.54
C SER A 38 12.32 -18.21 -12.19
N GLU A 39 11.21 -18.17 -11.41
CA GLU A 39 10.78 -19.14 -10.38
C GLU A 39 11.48 -19.07 -9.04
N THR A 40 10.81 -18.74 -7.97
CA THR A 40 9.69 -19.30 -7.22
C THR A 40 9.35 -18.37 -6.04
N PRO A 41 8.09 -18.28 -5.56
CA PRO A 41 7.65 -17.26 -4.63
C PRO A 41 7.90 -17.67 -3.19
N ASP A 42 8.85 -17.07 -2.56
CA ASP A 42 8.88 -16.91 -1.09
C ASP A 42 9.59 -15.59 -0.77
N THR A 43 8.87 -14.53 -1.00
CA THR A 43 9.28 -13.20 -0.59
C THR A 43 8.16 -12.68 0.31
N ALA A 44 8.43 -12.66 1.60
CA ALA A 44 7.73 -11.76 2.49
C ALA A 44 7.80 -10.38 1.84
N GLN A 45 6.70 -9.96 1.21
CA GLN A 45 6.55 -8.63 0.64
C GLN A 45 6.65 -7.65 1.80
N GLU A 46 7.74 -6.88 1.83
CA GLU A 46 7.71 -5.61 2.54
C GLU A 46 6.45 -4.87 2.05
N PRO A 47 5.64 -4.29 2.96
CA PRO A 47 4.46 -3.54 2.54
C PRO A 47 4.93 -2.39 1.66
N VAL A 48 4.73 -2.54 0.34
CA VAL A 48 4.90 -1.44 -0.60
C VAL A 48 3.97 -0.34 -0.09
N ALA A 49 4.52 0.80 0.28
CA ALA A 49 3.74 1.94 0.70
C ALA A 49 2.85 2.36 -0.50
N VAL A 50 1.60 1.90 -0.49
CA VAL A 50 0.66 2.09 -1.57
C VAL A 50 0.21 3.55 -1.57
N ASP A 51 0.49 4.30 -2.64
CA ASP A 51 0.07 5.70 -2.78
C ASP A 51 -1.44 5.78 -3.09
N VAL A 52 -2.27 5.80 -2.06
CA VAL A 52 -3.74 5.85 -2.19
C VAL A 52 -4.29 7.18 -2.69
N LYS A 53 -3.44 8.19 -2.97
CA LYS A 53 -3.86 9.38 -3.71
C LYS A 53 -4.21 9.05 -5.15
N THR A 54 -3.48 8.13 -5.75
CA THR A 54 -3.71 7.69 -7.12
C THR A 54 -4.81 6.63 -7.18
N ASN A 55 -5.42 6.47 -8.34
CA ASN A 55 -6.43 5.45 -8.55
C ASN A 55 -5.78 4.05 -8.48
N GLU A 56 -4.65 3.88 -9.15
CA GLU A 56 -3.87 2.64 -9.18
C GLU A 56 -3.47 2.20 -7.77
N GLY A 57 -3.09 3.16 -6.91
CA GLY A 57 -2.76 2.88 -5.52
C GLY A 57 -3.96 2.36 -4.73
N ARG A 58 -5.15 2.92 -4.91
CA ARG A 58 -6.36 2.42 -4.24
C ARG A 58 -6.78 1.04 -4.73
N VAL A 59 -6.66 0.81 -6.04
CA VAL A 59 -6.91 -0.53 -6.63
C VAL A 59 -5.89 -1.54 -6.08
N ALA A 60 -4.59 -1.19 -6.04
CA ALA A 60 -3.56 -2.04 -5.46
C ALA A 60 -3.78 -2.30 -3.96
N PHE A 61 -4.25 -1.30 -3.20
CA PHE A 61 -4.65 -1.48 -1.80
C PHE A 61 -5.75 -2.52 -1.66
N LEU A 62 -6.82 -2.45 -2.45
CA LEU A 62 -7.91 -3.44 -2.44
C LEU A 62 -7.42 -4.82 -2.89
N ALA A 63 -6.55 -4.88 -3.89
CA ALA A 63 -5.94 -6.11 -4.37
C ALA A 63 -5.08 -6.80 -3.30
N SER A 64 -4.49 -6.06 -2.35
CA SER A 64 -3.73 -6.65 -1.24
C SER A 64 -4.59 -7.48 -0.28
N PHE A 65 -5.92 -7.28 -0.28
CA PHE A 65 -6.90 -8.11 0.43
C PHE A 65 -7.51 -9.21 -0.47
N GLY A 66 -7.06 -9.30 -1.72
CA GLY A 66 -7.57 -10.27 -2.69
C GLY A 66 -8.76 -9.78 -3.52
N TRP A 67 -9.18 -8.50 -3.39
CA TRP A 67 -10.31 -7.97 -4.15
C TRP A 67 -9.90 -7.59 -5.58
N GLU A 68 -10.68 -8.05 -6.53
CA GLU A 68 -10.67 -7.54 -7.90
C GLU A 68 -11.80 -6.52 -8.03
N VAL A 69 -11.47 -5.34 -8.51
CA VAL A 69 -12.42 -4.23 -8.64
C VAL A 69 -12.35 -3.62 -10.03
N ALA A 70 -13.43 -2.92 -10.44
CA ALA A 70 -13.40 -2.12 -11.65
C ALA A 70 -12.25 -1.09 -11.60
N GLU A 71 -11.65 -0.81 -12.75
CA GLU A 71 -10.49 0.11 -12.86
C GLU A 71 -10.81 1.51 -12.33
N GLU A 72 -12.03 1.99 -12.51
CA GLU A 72 -12.45 3.32 -12.05
C GLU A 72 -13.50 3.23 -10.94
N PRO A 73 -13.47 4.17 -9.97
CA PRO A 73 -14.49 4.22 -8.96
C PRO A 73 -15.83 4.64 -9.56
N VAL A 74 -16.90 3.93 -9.21
CA VAL A 74 -18.27 4.29 -9.61
C VAL A 74 -18.78 5.52 -8.88
N GLN A 75 -18.16 5.87 -7.75
CA GLN A 75 -18.49 7.06 -6.98
C GLN A 75 -17.25 7.63 -6.29
N THR A 76 -17.11 8.95 -6.34
CA THR A 76 -16.15 9.71 -5.55
C THR A 76 -16.87 10.86 -4.89
N GLN A 77 -16.73 10.99 -3.57
CA GLN A 77 -17.36 12.09 -2.82
C GLN A 77 -16.53 12.50 -1.61
N GLU A 78 -16.73 13.72 -1.14
CA GLU A 78 -16.22 14.19 0.14
C GLU A 78 -17.22 13.87 1.24
N VAL A 79 -16.73 13.28 2.34
CA VAL A 79 -17.54 12.95 3.51
C VAL A 79 -16.90 13.57 4.74
N ARG A 80 -17.70 14.21 5.57
CA ARG A 80 -17.22 14.80 6.82
C ARG A 80 -17.45 13.85 7.97
N VAL A 81 -16.39 13.58 8.74
CA VAL A 81 -16.51 12.83 9.98
C VAL A 81 -17.21 13.69 11.02
N PRO A 82 -18.29 13.21 11.68
CA PRO A 82 -19.03 13.97 12.65
C PRO A 82 -18.18 14.30 13.88
N THR A 83 -18.38 15.50 14.43
CA THR A 83 -17.79 15.89 15.71
C THR A 83 -18.55 15.32 16.90
N GLU A 84 -19.84 15.04 16.70
CA GLU A 84 -20.73 14.38 17.67
C GLU A 84 -21.21 13.05 17.07
N PRO A 85 -20.60 11.93 17.43
CA PRO A 85 -20.94 10.62 16.88
C PRO A 85 -22.35 10.17 17.28
N ASN A 86 -23.18 9.85 16.28
CA ASN A 86 -24.46 9.16 16.49
C ASN A 86 -24.28 7.63 16.47
N GLU A 87 -25.32 6.88 16.79
CA GLU A 87 -25.29 5.42 16.84
C GLU A 87 -24.86 4.77 15.50
N VAL A 88 -25.29 5.33 14.36
CA VAL A 88 -24.92 4.81 13.04
C VAL A 88 -23.42 4.94 12.81
N PHE A 89 -22.86 6.11 13.13
CA PHE A 89 -21.42 6.33 13.03
C PHE A 89 -20.66 5.39 14.00
N GLN A 90 -21.14 5.22 15.23
CA GLN A 90 -20.49 4.36 16.22
C GLN A 90 -20.40 2.92 15.73
N ARG A 91 -21.49 2.35 15.22
CA ARG A 91 -21.49 0.98 14.63
C ARG A 91 -20.56 0.85 13.44
N TYR A 92 -20.54 1.87 12.57
CA TYR A 92 -19.62 1.87 11.46
C TYR A 92 -18.15 1.98 11.91
N ASN A 93 -17.89 2.79 12.95
CA ASN A 93 -16.54 2.91 13.51
C ASN A 93 -16.09 1.63 14.23
N GLU A 94 -17.00 0.87 14.87
CA GLU A 94 -16.69 -0.45 15.43
C GLU A 94 -16.15 -1.40 14.36
N LEU A 95 -16.75 -1.40 13.16
CA LEU A 95 -16.22 -2.14 12.02
C LEU A 95 -14.83 -1.65 11.64
N GLN A 96 -14.61 -0.33 11.62
CA GLN A 96 -13.30 0.21 11.31
C GLN A 96 -12.24 -0.19 12.34
N ILE A 97 -12.56 -0.11 13.62
CA ILE A 97 -11.66 -0.51 14.71
C ILE A 97 -11.29 -1.99 14.61
N SER A 98 -12.23 -2.86 14.23
CA SER A 98 -11.98 -4.29 14.06
C SER A 98 -10.91 -4.61 13.00
N GLN A 99 -10.66 -3.69 12.08
CA GLN A 99 -9.64 -3.81 11.03
C GLN A 99 -8.45 -2.84 11.21
N GLY A 100 -8.33 -2.23 12.41
CA GLY A 100 -7.18 -1.39 12.76
C GLY A 100 -7.30 0.09 12.41
N TYR A 101 -8.48 0.55 11.95
CA TYR A 101 -8.76 1.96 11.69
C TYR A 101 -9.64 2.53 12.80
N ASP A 102 -9.55 3.84 13.01
CA ASP A 102 -10.41 4.57 13.95
C ASP A 102 -10.80 5.93 13.38
N LEU A 103 -12.04 6.04 12.93
CA LEU A 103 -12.55 7.27 12.32
C LEU A 103 -12.70 8.42 13.31
N THR A 104 -12.70 8.17 14.62
CA THR A 104 -12.77 9.24 15.61
C THR A 104 -11.54 10.14 15.58
N GLN A 105 -10.38 9.62 15.14
CA GLN A 105 -9.15 10.38 14.95
C GLN A 105 -9.28 11.48 13.87
N TYR A 106 -10.29 11.35 13.01
CA TYR A 106 -10.59 12.28 11.94
C TYR A 106 -11.81 13.17 12.25
N SER A 107 -12.26 13.24 13.53
CA SER A 107 -13.41 14.04 13.94
C SER A 107 -13.34 15.46 13.37
N GLY A 108 -14.42 15.91 12.72
CA GLY A 108 -14.53 17.18 12.05
C GLY A 108 -13.71 17.35 10.76
N LYS A 109 -12.93 16.34 10.34
CA LYS A 109 -12.18 16.37 9.09
C LYS A 109 -13.05 15.91 7.92
N THR A 110 -12.65 16.31 6.72
CA THR A 110 -13.25 15.85 5.47
C THR A 110 -12.36 14.79 4.86
N LEU A 111 -12.92 13.62 4.62
CA LEU A 111 -12.28 12.48 3.96
C LEU A 111 -12.76 12.42 2.51
N ARG A 112 -11.99 11.79 1.63
CA ARG A 112 -12.47 11.37 0.31
C ARG A 112 -12.90 9.92 0.37
N ARG A 113 -14.13 9.67 -0.06
CA ARG A 113 -14.72 8.34 -0.20
C ARG A 113 -14.69 7.93 -1.65
N TYR A 114 -14.06 6.79 -1.94
CA TYR A 114 -14.03 6.16 -3.26
C TYR A 114 -14.77 4.84 -3.18
N VAL A 115 -15.65 4.58 -4.13
CA VAL A 115 -16.45 3.36 -4.20
C VAL A 115 -16.15 2.65 -5.50
N TYR A 116 -15.74 1.39 -5.42
CA TYR A 116 -15.43 0.53 -6.56
C TYR A 116 -16.40 -0.63 -6.64
N THR A 117 -16.78 -1.04 -7.86
CA THR A 117 -17.52 -2.30 -8.05
C THR A 117 -16.55 -3.46 -7.88
N VAL A 118 -16.89 -4.39 -6.99
CA VAL A 118 -16.16 -5.65 -6.78
C VAL A 118 -16.59 -6.66 -7.83
N THR A 119 -15.64 -7.35 -8.47
CA THR A 119 -15.91 -8.30 -9.58
C THR A 119 -15.76 -9.76 -9.16
N ASN A 120 -15.05 -10.04 -8.06
CA ASN A 120 -14.71 -11.40 -7.61
C ASN A 120 -15.30 -11.76 -6.21
N TYR A 121 -16.44 -11.18 -5.85
CA TYR A 121 -17.06 -11.54 -4.57
C TYR A 121 -17.44 -13.04 -4.53
N PRO A 122 -17.06 -13.82 -3.50
CA PRO A 122 -17.18 -15.28 -3.51
C PRO A 122 -18.61 -15.80 -3.41
N ALA A 123 -19.53 -15.00 -2.92
CA ALA A 123 -20.96 -15.34 -2.84
C ALA A 123 -21.78 -14.35 -3.66
N SER A 124 -22.89 -14.80 -4.23
CA SER A 124 -23.84 -13.94 -4.95
C SER A 124 -25.19 -13.97 -4.24
N ASP A 125 -25.56 -12.84 -3.66
CA ASP A 125 -26.91 -12.61 -3.11
C ASP A 125 -27.84 -11.89 -4.09
N GLY A 126 -27.44 -11.83 -5.37
CA GLY A 126 -28.22 -11.26 -6.47
C GLY A 126 -28.06 -9.76 -6.68
N GLY A 127 -27.11 -9.12 -5.97
CA GLY A 127 -26.80 -7.71 -6.14
C GLY A 127 -25.32 -7.45 -6.45
N PRO A 128 -24.95 -6.25 -6.89
CA PRO A 128 -23.55 -5.85 -7.01
C PRO A 128 -22.93 -5.64 -5.62
N TYR A 129 -21.64 -5.90 -5.53
CA TYR A 129 -20.83 -5.61 -4.35
C TYR A 129 -19.92 -4.41 -4.60
N TYR A 130 -19.70 -3.65 -3.58
CA TYR A 130 -18.90 -2.43 -3.62
C TYR A 130 -17.84 -2.43 -2.54
N ALA A 131 -16.62 -2.05 -2.89
CA ALA A 131 -15.56 -1.75 -1.94
C ALA A 131 -15.46 -0.22 -1.79
N THR A 132 -15.56 0.25 -0.56
CA THR A 132 -15.40 1.66 -0.19
C THR A 132 -14.03 1.87 0.42
N VAL A 133 -13.27 2.87 -0.06
CA VAL A 133 -12.02 3.31 0.55
C VAL A 133 -12.17 4.76 1.00
N LEU A 134 -11.95 5.00 2.29
CA LEU A 134 -11.93 6.32 2.89
C LEU A 134 -10.48 6.80 2.98
N VAL A 135 -10.17 7.92 2.36
CA VAL A 135 -8.82 8.47 2.28
C VAL A 135 -8.77 9.85 2.94
N TYR A 136 -7.82 10.04 3.84
CA TYR A 136 -7.45 11.34 4.39
C TYR A 136 -6.01 11.66 3.99
N LYS A 137 -5.82 12.78 3.26
CA LYS A 137 -4.51 13.14 2.68
C LYS A 137 -3.98 12.00 1.78
N ASN A 138 -3.05 11.19 2.26
CA ASN A 138 -2.47 10.06 1.52
C ASN A 138 -2.55 8.75 2.31
N GLU A 139 -3.46 8.65 3.25
CA GLU A 139 -3.59 7.49 4.13
C GLU A 139 -5.00 6.93 4.04
N VAL A 140 -5.11 5.60 4.10
CA VAL A 140 -6.41 4.94 4.27
C VAL A 140 -6.88 5.20 5.70
N ALA A 141 -8.01 5.89 5.83
CA ALA A 141 -8.65 6.16 7.11
C ALA A 141 -9.63 5.05 7.51
N GLY A 142 -10.03 4.21 6.57
CA GLY A 142 -10.97 3.11 6.76
C GLY A 142 -11.67 2.72 5.48
N GLY A 143 -12.68 1.87 5.60
CA GLY A 143 -13.54 1.46 4.51
C GLY A 143 -14.24 0.14 4.79
N ASP A 144 -14.90 -0.39 3.77
CA ASP A 144 -15.76 -1.57 3.89
C ASP A 144 -15.96 -2.23 2.52
N VAL A 145 -16.46 -3.45 2.55
CA VAL A 145 -17.05 -4.11 1.39
C VAL A 145 -18.51 -4.43 1.71
N CYS A 146 -19.42 -4.01 0.84
CA CYS A 146 -20.85 -4.18 1.08
C CYS A 146 -21.61 -4.64 -0.17
N SER A 147 -22.70 -5.37 0.06
CA SER A 147 -23.71 -5.71 -0.95
C SER A 147 -24.69 -4.56 -1.13
N ALA A 148 -25.11 -4.30 -2.39
CA ALA A 148 -26.21 -3.38 -2.67
C ALA A 148 -27.60 -4.04 -2.54
N ALA A 149 -27.67 -5.34 -2.27
CA ALA A 149 -28.94 -6.04 -2.09
C ALA A 149 -29.68 -5.53 -0.85
N GLN A 150 -31.00 -5.62 -0.86
CA GLN A 150 -31.81 -5.33 0.32
C GLN A 150 -31.44 -6.32 1.44
N ASN A 151 -31.03 -5.82 2.62
CA ASN A 151 -30.46 -6.58 3.72
C ASN A 151 -29.10 -7.23 3.39
N GLY A 152 -28.36 -6.66 2.43
CA GLY A 152 -27.03 -7.12 2.07
C GLY A 152 -26.03 -6.93 3.21
N VAL A 153 -24.95 -7.70 3.14
CA VAL A 153 -23.88 -7.67 4.14
C VAL A 153 -22.96 -6.47 3.98
N MET A 154 -22.39 -6.02 5.09
CA MET A 154 -21.25 -5.10 5.14
C MET A 154 -20.19 -5.72 6.05
N HIS A 155 -18.96 -5.76 5.60
CA HIS A 155 -17.84 -6.29 6.37
C HIS A 155 -16.53 -5.53 6.10
N SER A 156 -15.48 -5.92 6.81
CA SER A 156 -14.13 -5.36 6.65
C SER A 156 -13.54 -5.65 5.26
N PHE A 157 -12.33 -5.15 4.99
CA PHE A 157 -11.62 -5.46 3.74
C PHE A 157 -11.24 -6.95 3.59
N ASN A 158 -11.22 -7.73 4.67
CA ASN A 158 -10.90 -9.16 4.56
C ASN A 158 -11.97 -9.90 3.76
N MET A 159 -11.52 -10.77 2.86
CA MET A 159 -12.44 -11.66 2.15
C MET A 159 -13.16 -12.60 3.13
N PRO A 160 -14.45 -12.80 2.96
CA PRO A 160 -15.17 -13.83 3.72
C PRO A 160 -14.64 -15.22 3.32
N SER A 161 -14.42 -16.06 4.32
CA SER A 161 -13.99 -17.46 4.18
C SER A 161 -15.17 -18.38 3.86
#